data_85b29da1126d4dd5bfa531eb7748c680
#
_entry.id   85b29da1126d4dd5bfa531eb7748c680
#
_cell.length_a   1.000
_cell.length_b   1.000
_cell.length_c   1.000
_cell.angle_alpha   90.00
_cell.angle_beta   90.00
_cell.angle_gamma   90.00
#
_symmetry.space_group_name_H-M   'P 1'
#
loop_
_entity.id
_entity.type
_entity.pdbx_description
1 polymer ?
#
loop_
_entity_poly.entity_id
_entity_poly.type
_entity_poly.pdbx_seq_one_letter_code
_entity_poly.pdbx_strand_id
1 'polypeptide(L)'
;MIDISANSASNRLGTTWMIVHKILHLLNIMSDKVKLSGVIQIDEKYFREVQKGSHNLKSFVEPSKKRKARKHNYASKCGIFGPEFVNVLCAVDNNGHYWAKCICLGPMNINELESINNYIGDVSYICTDMFSVYSDWCDKNGYTHYVEPSTYRAERKARGYIDTDNLYHKLTKQEYTKDEAINRQMYKEKRYPHIENSKKPISFDEFNVIRYKFKLGINRVNAFHSILDKYLVKNTTGVSSDYLQDYIGTFVYLQNYKTNHKIKNFTRLDATKILCEMIRHTLKYKDNPKEKDILNKELNLRRPSKKTIKKSQDMIREARKVINLSKDDKDKSEFEGNDETSMYIFNKYHFFNNLGAKRLNELIKENGLYVKGAHKRQKVKAICSLPNVQDIIFREVYIQNYGSIVEFTNAIKGITTTKRKQGRPKGSKNKKKQDG
;
A
#
# COMPACT_ATOMS: atom_id res chain seq x y z
N MET A 1 3.38 3.22 21.24
CA MET A 1 3.27 4.67 21.05
C MET A 1 3.23 5.27 22.45
N ILE A 2 4.06 6.25 22.73
CA ILE A 2 4.00 6.98 24.01
C ILE A 2 2.70 7.77 23.94
N ASP A 3 1.72 7.39 24.75
CA ASP A 3 0.47 8.14 24.88
C ASP A 3 0.76 9.42 25.68
N ILE A 4 1.13 10.46 24.96
CA ILE A 4 1.25 11.80 25.53
C ILE A 4 -0.15 12.38 25.47
N SER A 5 -0.99 12.02 26.45
CA SER A 5 -2.35 12.56 26.52
C SER A 5 -2.30 14.08 26.65
N ALA A 6 -3.11 14.77 25.86
CA ALA A 6 -3.31 16.21 25.93
C ALA A 6 -3.83 16.68 27.31
N ASN A 7 -4.18 15.75 28.18
CA ASN A 7 -4.69 15.96 29.54
C ASN A 7 -3.61 16.04 30.62
N SER A 8 -2.32 15.95 30.29
CA SER A 8 -1.30 16.38 31.26
C SER A 8 -1.40 17.90 31.40
N ALA A 9 -1.92 18.29 32.51
CA ALA A 9 -2.66 19.51 32.84
C ALA A 9 -1.95 20.90 32.69
N SER A 10 -0.93 21.04 31.87
CA SER A 10 -0.30 22.34 31.68
C SER A 10 0.23 22.63 30.28
N ASN A 11 0.19 21.67 29.36
CA ASN A 11 0.82 21.85 28.07
C ASN A 11 -0.18 22.35 27.03
N ARG A 12 0.07 23.53 26.50
CA ARG A 12 -0.60 24.03 25.31
C ARG A 12 -0.40 22.99 24.18
N LEU A 13 -1.43 22.73 23.37
CA LEU A 13 -1.42 21.77 22.26
C LEU A 13 -0.18 21.92 21.36
N GLY A 14 0.28 23.16 21.11
CA GLY A 14 1.48 23.46 20.34
C GLY A 14 2.76 22.92 20.98
N THR A 15 2.90 23.00 22.30
CA THR A 15 4.07 22.50 23.04
C THR A 15 4.13 20.97 22.98
N THR A 16 2.99 20.31 23.19
CA THR A 16 2.90 18.83 23.07
C THR A 16 3.25 18.36 21.67
N TRP A 17 2.71 19.01 20.64
CA TRP A 17 3.01 18.74 19.25
C TRP A 17 4.52 18.87 18.96
N MET A 18 5.14 19.95 19.45
CA MET A 18 6.59 20.19 19.28
C MET A 18 7.43 19.10 19.94
N ILE A 19 7.09 18.69 21.16
CA ILE A 19 7.81 17.62 21.88
C ILE A 19 7.72 16.31 21.11
N VAL A 20 6.51 15.94 20.65
CA VAL A 20 6.31 14.72 19.85
C VAL A 20 7.17 14.75 18.59
N HIS A 21 7.17 15.85 17.84
CA HIS A 21 7.96 15.94 16.61
C HIS A 21 9.47 15.93 16.85
N LYS A 22 9.96 16.51 17.97
CA LYS A 22 11.37 16.37 18.38
C LYS A 22 11.73 14.92 18.65
N ILE A 23 10.86 14.18 19.35
CA ILE A 23 11.06 12.73 19.61
C ILE A 23 11.10 11.94 18.30
N LEU A 24 10.13 12.16 17.41
CA LEU A 24 10.07 11.48 16.11
C LEU A 24 11.33 11.76 15.28
N HIS A 25 11.77 13.01 15.24
CA HIS A 25 12.97 13.42 14.52
C HIS A 25 14.23 12.75 15.06
N LEU A 26 14.37 12.70 16.38
CA LEU A 26 15.52 12.05 17.03
C LEU A 26 15.52 10.54 16.77
N LEU A 27 14.37 9.88 16.87
CA LEU A 27 14.25 8.46 16.55
C LEU A 27 14.56 8.16 15.08
N ASN A 28 14.17 9.07 14.16
CA ASN A 28 14.56 8.97 12.76
C ASN A 28 16.08 9.04 12.58
N ILE A 29 16.77 9.97 13.22
CA ILE A 29 18.25 10.04 13.21
C ILE A 29 18.87 8.74 13.76
N MET A 30 18.32 8.20 14.85
CA MET A 30 18.81 6.96 15.46
C MET A 30 18.55 5.74 14.57
N SER A 31 17.54 5.77 13.70
CA SER A 31 17.24 4.68 12.75
C SER A 31 18.31 4.49 11.68
N ASP A 32 19.10 5.52 11.38
CA ASP A 32 20.16 5.50 10.37
C ASP A 32 21.39 4.62 10.75
N LYS A 33 21.37 3.96 11.90
CA LYS A 33 22.46 3.07 12.35
C LYS A 33 22.33 1.62 11.90
N VAL A 34 21.25 1.27 11.20
CA VAL A 34 21.03 -0.10 10.74
C VAL A 34 22.02 -0.49 9.66
N LYS A 35 22.47 -1.76 9.71
CA LYS A 35 23.21 -2.44 8.62
C LYS A 35 22.42 -3.67 8.22
N LEU A 36 22.01 -3.73 6.97
CA LEU A 36 21.32 -4.87 6.38
C LEU A 36 22.32 -5.89 5.88
N SER A 37 22.05 -7.18 6.03
CA SER A 37 22.98 -8.25 5.64
C SER A 37 22.28 -9.50 5.13
N GLY A 38 23.03 -10.37 4.44
CA GLY A 38 22.54 -11.64 3.91
C GLY A 38 21.63 -11.47 2.70
N VAL A 39 20.39 -11.88 2.78
CA VAL A 39 19.39 -11.72 1.70
C VAL A 39 18.57 -10.46 1.97
N ILE A 40 18.72 -9.48 1.12
CA ILE A 40 18.04 -8.18 1.23
C ILE A 40 16.97 -8.07 0.16
N GLN A 41 15.74 -7.74 0.56
CA GLN A 41 14.61 -7.47 -0.34
C GLN A 41 14.39 -5.97 -0.40
N ILE A 42 14.33 -5.41 -1.60
CA ILE A 42 14.19 -3.97 -1.83
C ILE A 42 13.02 -3.72 -2.77
N ASP A 43 12.18 -2.73 -2.45
CA ASP A 43 11.06 -2.30 -3.29
C ASP A 43 10.62 -0.88 -2.91
N GLU A 44 9.92 -0.16 -3.81
CA GLU A 44 9.41 1.18 -3.57
C GLU A 44 7.99 1.17 -3.06
N LYS A 45 7.73 2.05 -2.12
CA LYS A 45 6.38 2.39 -1.68
C LYS A 45 6.06 3.84 -1.97
N TYR A 46 4.94 4.06 -2.66
CA TYR A 46 4.50 5.39 -3.04
C TYR A 46 3.43 5.91 -2.07
N PHE A 47 3.71 7.03 -1.42
CA PHE A 47 2.76 7.76 -0.58
C PHE A 47 2.31 9.03 -1.28
N ARG A 48 1.00 9.26 -1.32
CA ARG A 48 0.49 10.51 -1.89
C ARG A 48 0.99 11.68 -1.07
N GLU A 49 1.55 12.71 -1.76
CA GLU A 49 2.01 13.92 -1.11
C GLU A 49 0.84 14.65 -0.44
N VAL A 50 1.00 15.00 0.81
CA VAL A 50 0.00 15.64 1.67
C VAL A 50 0.63 16.83 2.38
N GLN A 51 -0.05 17.99 2.35
CA GLN A 51 0.35 19.21 3.07
C GLN A 51 -0.67 19.49 4.18
N LYS A 52 -0.85 18.51 5.08
CA LYS A 52 -1.83 18.59 6.18
C LYS A 52 -1.43 19.72 7.14
N GLY A 53 -2.41 20.55 7.52
CA GLY A 53 -2.20 21.68 8.42
C GLY A 53 -1.67 22.96 7.74
N SER A 54 -1.29 22.91 6.45
CA SER A 54 -0.86 24.09 5.72
C SER A 54 -2.04 24.88 5.15
N HIS A 55 -2.08 26.20 5.43
CA HIS A 55 -3.01 27.13 4.79
C HIS A 55 -2.52 27.57 3.40
N ASN A 56 -1.21 27.45 3.11
CA ASN A 56 -0.58 27.80 1.85
C ASN A 56 -0.13 26.56 1.09
N LEU A 57 -1.09 25.90 0.44
CA LEU A 57 -0.79 24.69 -0.32
C LEU A 57 0.07 25.00 -1.54
N LYS A 58 1.24 24.37 -1.62
CA LYS A 58 2.20 24.51 -2.74
C LYS A 58 1.87 23.53 -3.86
N SER A 59 2.06 23.95 -5.10
CA SER A 59 1.91 23.07 -6.26
C SER A 59 3.02 22.02 -6.29
N PHE A 60 2.69 20.78 -6.70
CA PHE A 60 3.66 19.68 -6.85
C PHE A 60 4.64 19.92 -7.99
N VAL A 61 4.13 20.49 -9.09
CA VAL A 61 4.92 20.72 -10.30
C VAL A 61 5.76 21.99 -10.15
N GLU A 62 5.15 23.07 -9.66
CA GLU A 62 5.79 24.36 -9.46
C GLU A 62 5.58 24.85 -8.02
N PRO A 63 6.53 24.60 -7.10
CA PRO A 63 6.37 24.94 -5.68
C PRO A 63 6.18 26.43 -5.38
N SER A 64 6.62 27.29 -6.28
CA SER A 64 6.39 28.74 -6.21
C SER A 64 4.91 29.12 -6.40
N LYS A 65 4.13 28.26 -7.02
CA LYS A 65 2.70 28.46 -7.27
C LYS A 65 1.86 27.82 -6.17
N LYS A 66 0.81 28.53 -5.74
CA LYS A 66 -0.23 27.99 -4.86
C LYS A 66 -1.14 27.01 -5.65
N ARG A 67 -1.69 26.03 -4.93
CA ARG A 67 -2.73 25.12 -5.46
C ARG A 67 -3.97 25.13 -4.59
N LYS A 68 -5.09 24.74 -5.16
CA LYS A 68 -6.33 24.46 -4.41
C LYS A 68 -6.21 23.13 -3.66
N ALA A 69 -6.96 22.98 -2.58
CA ALA A 69 -7.12 21.70 -1.91
C ALA A 69 -7.66 20.65 -2.89
N ARG A 70 -7.18 19.41 -2.76
CA ARG A 70 -7.71 18.29 -3.54
C ARG A 70 -9.10 17.92 -3.04
N LYS A 71 -9.98 17.61 -3.98
CA LYS A 71 -11.27 17.01 -3.63
C LYS A 71 -11.06 15.57 -3.14
N HIS A 72 -11.97 15.08 -2.32
CA HIS A 72 -12.03 13.67 -1.98
C HIS A 72 -12.10 12.83 -3.28
N ASN A 73 -11.38 11.72 -3.33
CA ASN A 73 -11.26 10.87 -4.53
C ASN A 73 -10.61 11.52 -5.76
N TYR A 74 -9.79 12.56 -5.57
CA TYR A 74 -9.02 13.15 -6.65
C TYR A 74 -8.11 12.12 -7.31
N ALA A 75 -8.33 11.86 -8.61
CA ALA A 75 -7.47 10.99 -9.40
C ALA A 75 -6.21 11.75 -9.84
N SER A 76 -5.03 11.16 -9.63
CA SER A 76 -3.78 11.74 -10.09
C SER A 76 -3.79 11.91 -11.61
N LYS A 77 -3.25 13.04 -12.09
CA LYS A 77 -3.06 13.29 -13.53
C LYS A 77 -1.79 12.65 -14.09
N CYS A 78 -0.84 12.33 -13.23
CA CYS A 78 0.47 11.79 -13.60
C CYS A 78 0.70 10.35 -13.06
N GLY A 79 -0.28 9.75 -12.36
CA GLY A 79 -0.10 8.46 -11.71
C GLY A 79 1.02 8.49 -10.65
N ILE A 80 1.52 7.32 -10.30
CA ILE A 80 2.63 7.17 -9.35
C ILE A 80 3.95 7.76 -9.86
N PHE A 81 4.10 7.92 -11.16
CA PHE A 81 5.29 8.52 -11.78
C PHE A 81 5.30 10.05 -11.75
N GLY A 82 4.29 10.67 -11.17
CA GLY A 82 4.19 12.12 -11.04
C GLY A 82 4.70 12.66 -9.70
N PRO A 83 4.94 13.98 -9.61
CA PRO A 83 5.40 14.63 -8.37
C PRO A 83 4.34 14.67 -7.28
N GLU A 84 3.18 14.06 -7.50
CA GLU A 84 2.10 13.94 -6.53
C GLU A 84 2.34 12.81 -5.51
N PHE A 85 3.40 12.01 -5.70
CA PHE A 85 3.74 10.90 -4.83
C PHE A 85 5.17 11.01 -4.31
N VAL A 86 5.32 10.80 -3.02
CA VAL A 86 6.61 10.60 -2.36
C VAL A 86 7.00 9.15 -2.55
N ASN A 87 8.14 8.92 -3.15
CA ASN A 87 8.73 7.59 -3.28
C ASN A 87 9.53 7.28 -2.02
N VAL A 88 9.18 6.20 -1.36
CA VAL A 88 9.88 5.67 -0.18
C VAL A 88 10.52 4.36 -0.57
N LEU A 89 11.84 4.35 -0.63
CA LEU A 89 12.61 3.12 -0.83
C LEU A 89 12.62 2.34 0.47
N CYS A 90 12.22 1.08 0.40
CA CYS A 90 12.12 0.16 1.52
C CYS A 90 13.03 -1.03 1.32
N ALA A 91 13.72 -1.45 2.37
CA ALA A 91 14.54 -2.65 2.35
C ALA A 91 14.38 -3.46 3.63
N VAL A 92 14.42 -4.79 3.49
CA VAL A 92 14.26 -5.75 4.59
C VAL A 92 15.26 -6.87 4.40
N ASP A 93 16.04 -7.20 5.43
CA ASP A 93 16.95 -8.34 5.39
C ASP A 93 16.31 -9.64 5.91
N ASN A 94 17.02 -10.75 5.77
CA ASN A 94 16.56 -12.04 6.27
C ASN A 94 16.67 -12.18 7.81
N ASN A 95 17.32 -11.25 8.49
CA ASN A 95 17.44 -11.19 9.95
C ASN A 95 16.28 -10.40 10.59
N GLY A 96 15.45 -9.74 9.76
CA GLY A 96 14.29 -8.97 10.20
C GLY A 96 14.64 -7.51 10.53
N HIS A 97 15.74 -6.98 10.00
CA HIS A 97 16.03 -5.56 10.04
C HIS A 97 15.39 -4.83 8.86
N TYR A 98 14.94 -3.63 9.12
CA TYR A 98 14.23 -2.76 8.19
C TYR A 98 15.02 -1.48 7.96
N TRP A 99 14.95 -0.99 6.74
CA TRP A 99 15.39 0.33 6.37
C TRP A 99 14.37 0.95 5.42
N ALA A 100 14.06 2.24 5.60
CA ALA A 100 13.17 2.95 4.68
C ALA A 100 13.48 4.44 4.68
N LYS A 101 13.49 5.05 3.49
CA LYS A 101 13.80 6.46 3.30
C LYS A 101 12.98 7.09 2.19
N CYS A 102 12.48 8.30 2.43
CA CYS A 102 11.93 9.15 1.37
C CYS A 102 13.08 9.59 0.46
N ILE A 103 13.05 9.18 -0.82
CA ILE A 103 14.18 9.39 -1.73
C ILE A 103 13.92 10.43 -2.81
N CYS A 104 12.70 10.46 -3.37
CA CYS A 104 12.33 11.43 -4.40
C CYS A 104 10.81 11.61 -4.47
N LEU A 105 10.36 12.52 -5.33
CA LEU A 105 8.99 12.60 -5.79
C LEU A 105 8.87 11.90 -7.15
N GLY A 106 7.88 11.00 -7.27
CA GLY A 106 7.72 10.18 -8.49
C GLY A 106 8.77 9.09 -8.65
N PRO A 107 9.15 8.71 -9.86
CA PRO A 107 10.07 7.61 -10.10
C PRO A 107 11.49 7.92 -9.65
N MET A 108 12.15 6.95 -9.03
CA MET A 108 13.56 7.05 -8.66
C MET A 108 14.48 6.83 -9.87
N ASN A 109 15.73 7.22 -9.71
CA ASN A 109 16.85 6.89 -10.59
C ASN A 109 17.96 6.20 -9.79
N ILE A 110 19.04 5.82 -10.47
CA ILE A 110 20.14 5.08 -9.86
C ILE A 110 20.82 5.86 -8.73
N ASN A 111 20.91 7.19 -8.83
CA ASN A 111 21.56 8.02 -7.80
C ASN A 111 20.78 8.02 -6.48
N GLU A 112 19.46 7.99 -6.53
CA GLU A 112 18.65 7.85 -5.32
C GLU A 112 18.80 6.45 -4.72
N LEU A 113 18.88 5.41 -5.56
CA LEU A 113 19.07 4.04 -5.10
C LEU A 113 20.45 3.86 -4.44
N GLU A 114 21.48 4.54 -4.92
CA GLU A 114 22.81 4.50 -4.30
C GLU A 114 22.83 4.96 -2.84
N SER A 115 21.84 5.73 -2.42
CA SER A 115 21.73 6.15 -1.02
C SER A 115 21.63 4.99 -0.03
N ILE A 116 21.22 3.79 -0.47
CA ILE A 116 21.12 2.61 0.38
C ILE A 116 22.50 1.95 0.61
N ASN A 117 23.50 2.19 -0.25
CA ASN A 117 24.80 1.51 -0.17
C ASN A 117 25.46 1.63 1.21
N ASN A 118 25.29 2.79 1.87
CA ASN A 118 25.82 3.03 3.21
C ASN A 118 25.19 2.14 4.29
N TYR A 119 24.04 1.52 3.99
CA TYR A 119 23.26 0.70 4.92
C TYR A 119 23.38 -0.80 4.60
N ILE A 120 24.04 -1.16 3.52
CA ILE A 120 24.31 -2.53 3.10
C ILE A 120 25.63 -2.99 3.72
N GLY A 121 25.60 -4.15 4.37
CA GLY A 121 26.76 -4.86 4.88
C GLY A 121 27.16 -6.02 3.98
N ASP A 122 27.41 -7.19 4.57
CA ASP A 122 27.69 -8.42 3.83
C ASP A 122 26.41 -8.98 3.19
N VAL A 123 26.39 -9.06 1.85
CA VAL A 123 25.21 -9.41 1.05
C VAL A 123 25.44 -10.69 0.28
N SER A 124 24.49 -11.63 0.42
CA SER A 124 24.45 -12.85 -0.40
C SER A 124 23.61 -12.65 -1.66
N TYR A 125 22.43 -12.03 -1.53
CA TYR A 125 21.50 -11.77 -2.63
C TYR A 125 20.74 -10.46 -2.40
N ILE A 126 20.56 -9.69 -3.46
CA ILE A 126 19.57 -8.60 -3.54
C ILE A 126 18.33 -9.14 -4.26
N CYS A 127 17.14 -8.96 -3.68
CA CYS A 127 15.87 -9.40 -4.27
C CYS A 127 15.00 -8.18 -4.56
N THR A 128 14.60 -7.99 -5.82
CA THR A 128 13.74 -6.88 -6.24
C THR A 128 12.69 -7.35 -7.26
N ASP A 129 11.83 -6.42 -7.69
CA ASP A 129 11.04 -6.60 -8.89
C ASP A 129 11.91 -6.40 -10.16
N MET A 130 11.26 -6.41 -11.33
CA MET A 130 11.92 -6.31 -12.64
C MET A 130 12.13 -4.83 -13.09
N PHE A 131 12.21 -3.87 -12.18
CA PHE A 131 12.48 -2.49 -12.54
C PHE A 131 13.96 -2.31 -12.93
N SER A 132 14.24 -1.80 -14.14
CA SER A 132 15.58 -1.76 -14.72
C SER A 132 16.64 -1.04 -13.88
N VAL A 133 16.23 -0.04 -13.09
CA VAL A 133 17.14 0.70 -12.21
C VAL A 133 17.81 -0.22 -11.18
N TYR A 134 17.13 -1.26 -10.73
CA TYR A 134 17.70 -2.25 -9.80
C TYR A 134 18.76 -3.13 -10.48
N SER A 135 18.50 -3.58 -11.72
CA SER A 135 19.47 -4.37 -12.47
C SER A 135 20.74 -3.57 -12.72
N ASP A 136 20.61 -2.32 -13.21
CA ASP A 136 21.75 -1.43 -13.45
C ASP A 136 22.56 -1.16 -12.17
N TRP A 137 21.87 -0.98 -11.04
CA TRP A 137 22.52 -0.73 -9.75
C TRP A 137 23.20 -1.99 -9.20
N CYS A 138 22.59 -3.16 -9.32
CA CYS A 138 23.19 -4.43 -8.90
C CYS A 138 24.43 -4.76 -9.75
N ASP A 139 24.36 -4.54 -11.06
CA ASP A 139 25.49 -4.70 -11.97
C ASP A 139 26.66 -3.81 -11.57
N LYS A 140 26.39 -2.53 -11.35
CA LYS A 140 27.41 -1.54 -10.96
C LYS A 140 28.11 -1.91 -9.65
N ASN A 141 27.36 -2.46 -8.68
CA ASN A 141 27.89 -2.80 -7.36
C ASN A 141 28.33 -4.28 -7.23
N GLY A 142 28.19 -5.10 -8.27
CA GLY A 142 28.57 -6.51 -8.28
C GLY A 142 27.72 -7.40 -7.39
N TYR A 143 26.47 -7.02 -7.11
CA TYR A 143 25.54 -7.82 -6.31
C TYR A 143 24.90 -8.94 -7.13
N THR A 144 24.80 -10.13 -6.56
CA THR A 144 23.98 -11.20 -7.12
C THR A 144 22.50 -10.83 -6.96
N HIS A 145 21.80 -10.70 -8.08
CA HIS A 145 20.48 -10.11 -8.15
C HIS A 145 19.41 -11.15 -8.44
N TYR A 146 18.45 -11.32 -7.52
CA TYR A 146 17.22 -12.09 -7.74
C TYR A 146 16.12 -11.14 -8.22
N VAL A 147 15.57 -11.42 -9.40
CA VAL A 147 14.52 -10.63 -10.04
C VAL A 147 13.20 -11.38 -10.00
N GLU A 148 12.14 -10.74 -9.52
CA GLU A 148 10.78 -11.28 -9.55
C GLU A 148 9.90 -10.43 -10.50
N PRO A 149 9.63 -10.89 -11.75
CA PRO A 149 8.77 -10.14 -12.67
C PRO A 149 7.39 -9.93 -12.09
N SER A 150 6.90 -8.70 -12.07
CA SER A 150 5.60 -8.34 -11.45
C SER A 150 4.40 -9.07 -12.08
N THR A 151 4.51 -9.42 -13.36
CA THR A 151 3.46 -10.10 -14.13
C THR A 151 3.52 -11.63 -14.07
N TYR A 152 4.57 -12.22 -13.48
CA TYR A 152 4.81 -13.66 -13.62
C TYR A 152 3.65 -14.55 -13.15
N ARG A 153 2.95 -14.14 -12.08
CA ARG A 153 1.79 -14.90 -11.56
C ARG A 153 0.62 -14.87 -12.53
N ALA A 154 0.32 -13.71 -13.10
CA ALA A 154 -0.73 -13.55 -14.09
C ALA A 154 -0.40 -14.29 -15.39
N GLU A 155 0.86 -14.22 -15.84
CA GLU A 155 1.31 -14.96 -17.04
C GLU A 155 1.27 -16.46 -16.84
N ARG A 156 1.69 -16.98 -15.67
CA ARG A 156 1.53 -18.41 -15.34
C ARG A 156 0.08 -18.86 -15.45
N LYS A 157 -0.83 -18.09 -14.86
CA LYS A 157 -2.26 -18.39 -14.91
C LYS A 157 -2.79 -18.38 -16.34
N ALA A 158 -2.40 -17.39 -17.15
CA ALA A 158 -2.77 -17.28 -18.56
C ALA A 158 -2.27 -18.49 -19.40
N ARG A 159 -1.14 -19.09 -19.03
CA ARG A 159 -0.59 -20.31 -19.67
C ARG A 159 -1.24 -21.60 -19.15
N GLY A 160 -2.23 -21.49 -18.28
CA GLY A 160 -2.97 -22.64 -17.74
C GLY A 160 -2.28 -23.33 -16.56
N TYR A 161 -1.44 -22.61 -15.84
CA TYR A 161 -0.93 -23.08 -14.55
C TYR A 161 -2.08 -23.24 -13.56
N ILE A 162 -2.08 -24.35 -12.85
CA ILE A 162 -3.14 -24.65 -11.87
C ILE A 162 -2.86 -23.86 -10.59
N ASP A 163 -3.80 -22.95 -10.27
CA ASP A 163 -3.71 -22.15 -9.05
C ASP A 163 -4.07 -22.98 -7.83
N THR A 164 -3.05 -23.34 -7.03
CA THR A 164 -3.21 -24.16 -5.81
C THR A 164 -3.61 -23.33 -4.58
N ASP A 165 -4.14 -22.11 -4.73
CA ASP A 165 -4.71 -21.35 -3.61
C ASP A 165 -5.86 -22.10 -2.91
N ASN A 166 -6.37 -23.17 -3.53
CA ASN A 166 -7.23 -24.13 -2.89
C ASN A 166 -6.40 -25.15 -2.10
N LEU A 167 -6.24 -24.90 -0.80
CA LEU A 167 -5.50 -25.75 0.15
C LEU A 167 -5.93 -27.24 0.17
N TYR A 168 -7.04 -27.59 -0.46
CA TYR A 168 -7.59 -28.94 -0.53
C TYR A 168 -7.37 -29.63 -1.89
N HIS A 169 -6.92 -28.90 -2.91
CA HIS A 169 -6.60 -29.47 -4.19
C HIS A 169 -5.17 -30.02 -4.19
N LYS A 170 -5.03 -31.33 -4.26
CA LYS A 170 -3.74 -31.98 -4.47
C LYS A 170 -3.56 -32.19 -5.97
N LEU A 171 -2.51 -31.61 -6.52
CA LEU A 171 -2.15 -31.78 -7.92
C LEU A 171 -1.94 -33.27 -8.26
N THR A 172 -2.52 -33.71 -9.34
CA THR A 172 -2.18 -35.01 -9.95
C THR A 172 -0.76 -34.94 -10.53
N LYS A 173 -0.15 -36.11 -10.80
CA LYS A 173 1.19 -36.15 -11.40
C LYS A 173 1.23 -35.46 -12.77
N GLN A 174 0.17 -35.56 -13.57
CA GLN A 174 0.08 -34.86 -14.87
C GLN A 174 0.00 -33.35 -14.72
N GLU A 175 -0.83 -32.85 -13.79
CA GLU A 175 -0.95 -31.43 -13.47
C GLU A 175 0.38 -30.85 -12.99
N TYR A 176 1.05 -31.55 -12.08
CA TYR A 176 2.37 -31.15 -11.59
C TYR A 176 3.40 -31.06 -12.72
N THR A 177 3.46 -32.07 -13.59
CA THR A 177 4.38 -32.08 -14.75
C THR A 177 4.09 -30.94 -15.72
N LYS A 178 2.81 -30.65 -15.96
CA LYS A 178 2.38 -29.50 -16.79
C LYS A 178 2.79 -28.19 -16.19
N ASP A 179 2.54 -27.99 -14.91
CA ASP A 179 2.89 -26.76 -14.18
C ASP A 179 4.40 -26.52 -14.17
N GLU A 180 5.17 -27.59 -13.98
CA GLU A 180 6.63 -27.54 -14.04
C GLU A 180 7.14 -27.16 -15.42
N ALA A 181 6.55 -27.73 -16.48
CA ALA A 181 6.92 -27.39 -17.86
C ALA A 181 6.65 -25.92 -18.18
N ILE A 182 5.51 -25.39 -17.73
CA ILE A 182 5.20 -23.95 -17.86
C ILE A 182 6.26 -23.10 -17.15
N ASN A 183 6.62 -23.43 -15.92
CA ASN A 183 7.62 -22.69 -15.15
C ASN A 183 9.00 -22.74 -15.83
N ARG A 184 9.43 -23.91 -16.33
CA ARG A 184 10.71 -24.07 -17.07
C ARG A 184 10.75 -23.23 -18.34
N GLN A 185 9.64 -23.21 -19.09
CA GLN A 185 9.54 -22.39 -20.29
C GLN A 185 9.62 -20.90 -19.97
N MET A 186 8.85 -20.45 -18.98
CA MET A 186 8.87 -19.05 -18.54
C MET A 186 10.25 -18.62 -17.99
N TYR A 187 10.97 -19.55 -17.33
CA TYR A 187 12.34 -19.30 -16.86
C TYR A 187 13.30 -19.05 -18.03
N LYS A 188 13.24 -19.85 -19.07
CA LYS A 188 14.03 -19.63 -20.31
C LYS A 188 13.73 -18.27 -20.96
N GLU A 189 12.48 -17.84 -20.88
CA GLU A 189 12.02 -16.55 -21.43
C GLU A 189 12.27 -15.35 -20.50
N LYS A 190 12.90 -15.54 -19.34
CA LYS A 190 13.07 -14.54 -18.27
C LYS A 190 11.72 -13.91 -17.80
N ARG A 191 10.63 -14.67 -17.91
CA ARG A 191 9.29 -14.30 -17.43
C ARG A 191 8.94 -14.92 -16.07
N TYR A 192 9.81 -15.78 -15.58
CA TYR A 192 9.77 -16.40 -14.26
C TYR A 192 10.84 -15.75 -13.38
N PRO A 193 10.71 -15.78 -12.05
CA PRO A 193 11.79 -15.35 -11.17
C PRO A 193 13.12 -16.02 -11.54
N HIS A 194 14.19 -15.24 -11.57
CA HIS A 194 15.51 -15.70 -11.98
C HIS A 194 16.62 -14.93 -11.25
N ILE A 195 17.86 -15.39 -11.40
CA ILE A 195 19.04 -14.71 -10.83
C ILE A 195 19.85 -14.12 -11.97
N GLU A 196 20.17 -12.84 -11.84
CA GLU A 196 21.09 -12.10 -12.69
C GLU A 196 22.44 -11.93 -11.99
N ASN A 197 23.49 -11.58 -12.73
CA ASN A 197 24.86 -11.32 -12.23
C ASN A 197 25.47 -12.50 -11.47
N SER A 198 25.06 -13.71 -11.79
CA SER A 198 25.73 -14.91 -11.30
C SER A 198 27.00 -15.18 -12.09
N LYS A 199 28.05 -15.66 -11.42
CA LYS A 199 29.33 -16.02 -12.07
C LYS A 199 29.20 -17.08 -13.15
N LYS A 200 28.13 -17.89 -13.11
CA LYS A 200 27.82 -18.95 -14.09
C LYS A 200 26.32 -18.95 -14.39
N PRO A 201 25.92 -19.34 -15.61
CA PRO A 201 24.51 -19.56 -15.92
C PRO A 201 23.91 -20.59 -14.96
N ILE A 202 22.74 -20.26 -14.41
CA ILE A 202 22.03 -21.09 -13.43
C ILE A 202 20.89 -21.83 -14.14
N SER A 203 20.86 -23.15 -14.02
CA SER A 203 19.75 -23.95 -14.55
C SER A 203 18.48 -23.73 -13.73
N PHE A 204 17.30 -24.09 -14.29
CA PHE A 204 16.00 -23.95 -13.58
C PHE A 204 15.99 -24.77 -12.27
N ASP A 205 16.54 -25.98 -12.28
CA ASP A 205 16.56 -26.83 -11.10
C ASP A 205 17.49 -26.29 -10.01
N GLU A 206 18.67 -25.85 -10.39
CA GLU A 206 19.64 -25.20 -9.51
C GLU A 206 19.05 -23.90 -8.93
N PHE A 207 18.37 -23.11 -9.76
CA PHE A 207 17.67 -21.90 -9.33
C PHE A 207 16.64 -22.22 -8.23
N ASN A 208 15.83 -23.26 -8.40
CA ASN A 208 14.83 -23.65 -7.40
C ASN A 208 15.47 -24.09 -6.07
N VAL A 209 16.59 -24.82 -6.14
CA VAL A 209 17.36 -25.20 -4.94
C VAL A 209 17.87 -23.93 -4.19
N ILE A 210 18.47 -23.00 -4.93
CA ILE A 210 19.00 -21.74 -4.38
C ILE A 210 17.84 -20.93 -3.79
N ARG A 211 16.77 -20.74 -4.55
CA ARG A 211 15.58 -19.99 -4.13
C ARG A 211 15.00 -20.53 -2.83
N TYR A 212 14.86 -21.85 -2.73
CA TYR A 212 14.34 -22.49 -1.52
C TYR A 212 15.31 -22.36 -0.34
N LYS A 213 16.59 -22.66 -0.56
CA LYS A 213 17.63 -22.59 0.48
C LYS A 213 17.75 -21.21 1.10
N PHE A 214 17.79 -20.16 0.27
CA PHE A 214 17.96 -18.76 0.72
C PHE A 214 16.64 -18.02 0.92
N LYS A 215 15.50 -18.67 0.65
CA LYS A 215 14.16 -18.07 0.74
C LYS A 215 14.04 -16.75 -0.05
N LEU A 216 14.53 -16.80 -1.31
CA LEU A 216 14.53 -15.64 -2.21
C LEU A 216 13.12 -15.26 -2.62
N GLY A 217 12.84 -13.97 -2.71
CA GLY A 217 11.55 -13.38 -3.07
C GLY A 217 11.42 -11.96 -2.57
N ILE A 218 10.27 -11.32 -2.78
CA ILE A 218 9.95 -9.95 -2.34
C ILE A 218 8.82 -9.91 -1.29
N ASN A 219 8.45 -11.04 -0.71
CA ASN A 219 7.30 -11.12 0.20
C ASN A 219 7.52 -10.36 1.52
N ARG A 220 8.77 -10.30 2.03
CA ARG A 220 9.08 -9.60 3.29
C ARG A 220 8.93 -8.09 3.12
N VAL A 221 9.47 -7.52 2.03
CA VAL A 221 9.32 -6.08 1.76
C VAL A 221 7.86 -5.73 1.49
N ASN A 222 7.09 -6.58 0.82
CA ASN A 222 5.65 -6.41 0.66
C ASN A 222 4.88 -6.46 2.00
N ALA A 223 5.28 -7.35 2.91
CA ALA A 223 4.74 -7.39 4.27
C ALA A 223 5.10 -6.11 5.04
N PHE A 224 6.33 -5.62 4.89
CA PHE A 224 6.76 -4.34 5.47
C PHE A 224 5.93 -3.17 4.94
N HIS A 225 5.68 -3.09 3.63
CA HIS A 225 4.78 -2.10 3.04
C HIS A 225 3.39 -2.11 3.70
N SER A 226 2.84 -3.29 3.95
CA SER A 226 1.52 -3.43 4.57
C SER A 226 1.48 -2.94 6.02
N ILE A 227 2.52 -3.22 6.82
CA ILE A 227 2.57 -2.75 8.20
C ILE A 227 2.90 -1.25 8.29
N LEU A 228 3.70 -0.72 7.36
CA LEU A 228 3.98 0.70 7.25
C LEU A 228 2.72 1.50 6.85
N ASP A 229 1.91 0.99 5.91
CA ASP A 229 0.61 1.57 5.57
C ASP A 229 -0.33 1.62 6.79
N LYS A 230 -0.40 0.54 7.55
CA LYS A 230 -1.20 0.51 8.78
C LYS A 230 -0.74 1.57 9.77
N TYR A 231 0.55 1.74 9.93
CA TYR A 231 1.13 2.74 10.83
C TYR A 231 0.82 4.16 10.35
N LEU A 232 1.14 4.49 9.08
CA LEU A 232 1.03 5.85 8.56
C LEU A 232 -0.40 6.29 8.25
N VAL A 233 -1.27 5.37 7.82
CA VAL A 233 -2.63 5.73 7.38
C VAL A 233 -3.65 5.49 8.48
N LYS A 234 -3.61 4.32 9.13
CA LYS A 234 -4.64 3.93 10.10
C LYS A 234 -4.39 4.51 11.49
N ASN A 235 -3.13 4.51 11.96
CA ASN A 235 -2.83 4.93 13.32
C ASN A 235 -2.63 6.45 13.44
N THR A 236 -2.20 7.13 12.37
CA THR A 236 -1.94 8.58 12.40
C THR A 236 -2.94 9.40 11.60
N THR A 237 -3.95 8.76 11.00
CA THR A 237 -4.93 9.43 10.11
C THR A 237 -4.30 10.22 8.96
N GLY A 238 -3.11 9.80 8.53
CA GLY A 238 -2.29 10.44 7.50
C GLY A 238 -1.32 11.48 8.08
N VAL A 239 -0.16 11.55 7.48
CA VAL A 239 0.97 12.42 7.88
C VAL A 239 1.24 13.43 6.79
N SER A 240 1.58 14.70 7.15
CA SER A 240 2.12 15.64 6.17
C SER A 240 3.44 15.14 5.61
N SER A 241 3.63 15.31 4.29
CA SER A 241 4.84 14.84 3.63
C SER A 241 6.12 15.44 4.18
N ASP A 242 6.04 16.67 4.73
CA ASP A 242 7.19 17.34 5.36
C ASP A 242 7.72 16.58 6.58
N TYR A 243 6.87 15.84 7.26
CA TYR A 243 7.22 15.04 8.45
C TYR A 243 7.27 13.53 8.16
N LEU A 244 6.96 13.11 6.93
CA LEU A 244 6.82 11.70 6.58
C LEU A 244 8.06 10.88 6.94
N GLN A 245 9.26 11.42 6.66
CA GLN A 245 10.52 10.75 6.99
C GLN A 245 10.69 10.50 8.50
N ASP A 246 10.30 11.43 9.34
CA ASP A 246 10.42 11.26 10.80
C ASP A 246 9.51 10.15 11.32
N TYR A 247 8.31 10.04 10.77
CA TYR A 247 7.40 8.94 11.10
C TYR A 247 7.91 7.59 10.59
N ILE A 248 8.44 7.55 9.36
CA ILE A 248 9.04 6.33 8.78
C ILE A 248 10.25 5.89 9.59
N GLY A 249 11.19 6.80 9.86
CA GLY A 249 12.39 6.50 10.64
C GLY A 249 12.07 6.04 12.05
N THR A 250 11.09 6.69 12.70
CA THR A 250 10.58 6.22 14.01
C THR A 250 10.04 4.81 13.93
N PHE A 251 9.24 4.49 12.91
CA PHE A 251 8.69 3.16 12.73
C PHE A 251 9.80 2.12 12.51
N VAL A 252 10.75 2.42 11.63
CA VAL A 252 11.92 1.58 11.36
C VAL A 252 12.73 1.34 12.63
N TYR A 253 13.04 2.40 13.39
CA TYR A 253 13.75 2.29 14.67
C TYR A 253 13.04 1.33 15.63
N LEU A 254 11.74 1.51 15.81
CA LEU A 254 10.94 0.67 16.72
C LEU A 254 10.87 -0.78 16.26
N GLN A 255 10.78 -1.07 14.96
CA GLN A 255 10.80 -2.44 14.44
C GLN A 255 12.19 -3.07 14.64
N ASN A 256 13.26 -2.36 14.33
CA ASN A 256 14.62 -2.83 14.54
C ASN A 256 14.94 -3.04 16.02
N TYR A 257 14.43 -2.17 16.91
CA TYR A 257 14.53 -2.36 18.35
C TYR A 257 13.87 -3.68 18.78
N LYS A 258 12.67 -3.99 18.26
CA LYS A 258 12.01 -5.27 18.52
C LYS A 258 12.84 -6.47 18.05
N THR A 259 13.39 -6.39 16.86
CA THR A 259 14.25 -7.45 16.27
C THR A 259 15.48 -7.68 17.15
N ASN A 260 16.20 -6.62 17.49
CA ASN A 260 17.44 -6.67 18.26
C ASN A 260 17.23 -7.22 19.69
N HIS A 261 16.10 -6.89 20.32
CA HIS A 261 15.78 -7.32 21.67
C HIS A 261 14.85 -8.55 21.73
N LYS A 262 14.47 -9.13 20.57
CA LYS A 262 13.60 -10.32 20.42
C LYS A 262 12.25 -10.16 21.15
N ILE A 263 11.68 -8.95 21.13
CA ILE A 263 10.41 -8.64 21.81
C ILE A 263 9.25 -8.59 20.82
N LYS A 264 8.08 -9.07 21.25
CA LYS A 264 6.85 -8.99 20.43
C LYS A 264 6.09 -7.69 20.66
N ASN A 265 5.92 -7.31 21.93
CA ASN A 265 5.17 -6.12 22.32
C ASN A 265 6.04 -5.24 23.21
N PHE A 266 5.93 -3.91 23.04
CA PHE A 266 6.59 -2.95 23.90
C PHE A 266 5.98 -2.94 25.30
N THR A 267 6.86 -2.88 26.31
CA THR A 267 6.51 -2.64 27.71
C THR A 267 6.88 -1.20 28.11
N ARG A 268 6.44 -0.77 29.30
CA ARG A 268 6.89 0.51 29.87
C ARG A 268 8.41 0.54 30.06
N LEU A 269 9.00 -0.59 30.43
CA LEU A 269 10.45 -0.69 30.58
C LEU A 269 11.18 -0.46 29.26
N ASP A 270 10.66 -1.00 28.14
CA ASP A 270 11.24 -0.77 26.82
C ASP A 270 11.15 0.72 26.42
N ALA A 271 10.00 1.37 26.71
CA ALA A 271 9.86 2.79 26.48
C ALA A 271 10.88 3.62 27.28
N THR A 272 11.12 3.24 28.54
CA THR A 272 12.14 3.88 29.38
C THR A 272 13.55 3.67 28.84
N LYS A 273 13.88 2.45 28.38
CA LYS A 273 15.18 2.15 27.75
C LYS A 273 15.39 2.98 26.49
N ILE A 274 14.39 3.05 25.62
CA ILE A 274 14.43 3.87 24.40
C ILE A 274 14.66 5.34 24.76
N LEU A 275 13.95 5.87 25.76
CA LEU A 275 14.16 7.25 26.21
C LEU A 275 15.59 7.47 26.74
N CYS A 276 16.13 6.55 27.51
CA CYS A 276 17.53 6.61 27.98
C CYS A 276 18.53 6.57 26.81
N GLU A 277 18.27 5.74 25.79
CA GLU A 277 19.08 5.71 24.56
C GLU A 277 19.03 7.05 23.81
N MET A 278 17.85 7.65 23.70
CA MET A 278 17.67 8.97 23.08
C MET A 278 18.47 10.06 23.82
N ILE A 279 18.40 10.07 25.15
CA ILE A 279 19.16 11.01 25.99
C ILE A 279 20.66 10.81 25.80
N ARG A 280 21.15 9.56 25.87
CA ARG A 280 22.57 9.25 25.63
C ARG A 280 23.02 9.66 24.23
N HIS A 281 22.18 9.42 23.23
CA HIS A 281 22.47 9.83 21.85
C HIS A 281 22.60 11.35 21.74
N THR A 282 21.65 12.10 22.30
CA THR A 282 21.66 13.57 22.30
C THR A 282 22.91 14.12 22.99
N LEU A 283 23.29 13.54 24.14
CA LEU A 283 24.50 13.97 24.88
C LEU A 283 25.78 13.66 24.10
N LYS A 284 25.88 12.47 23.48
CA LYS A 284 27.06 12.02 22.76
C LYS A 284 27.26 12.76 21.43
N TYR A 285 26.23 12.93 20.66
CA TYR A 285 26.30 13.48 19.30
C TYR A 285 25.86 14.94 19.20
N LYS A 286 25.40 15.52 20.32
CA LYS A 286 24.85 16.89 20.38
C LYS A 286 23.64 17.10 19.43
N ASP A 287 22.95 16.00 19.08
CA ASP A 287 21.78 16.00 18.21
C ASP A 287 20.54 16.45 18.98
N ASN A 288 20.44 17.76 19.23
CA ASN A 288 19.27 18.35 19.85
C ASN A 288 18.46 19.10 18.78
N PRO A 289 17.33 18.55 18.30
CA PRO A 289 16.52 19.23 17.30
C PRO A 289 16.03 20.58 17.80
N LYS A 290 16.41 21.64 17.11
CA LYS A 290 15.95 23.01 17.43
C LYS A 290 14.50 23.15 16.96
N GLU A 291 13.78 24.06 17.63
CA GLU A 291 12.39 24.35 17.26
C GLU A 291 12.24 24.74 15.78
N LYS A 292 13.18 25.55 15.26
CA LYS A 292 13.21 25.96 13.86
C LYS A 292 13.34 24.79 12.88
N ASP A 293 14.04 23.70 13.26
CA ASP A 293 14.25 22.53 12.42
C ASP A 293 12.98 21.70 12.30
N ILE A 294 12.07 21.83 13.26
CA ILE A 294 10.76 21.18 13.26
C ILE A 294 9.70 22.06 12.57
N LEU A 295 9.65 23.35 12.91
CA LEU A 295 8.62 24.26 12.37
C LEU A 295 8.80 24.57 10.89
N ASN A 296 10.05 24.70 10.43
CA ASN A 296 10.38 25.07 9.05
C ASN A 296 10.76 23.86 8.20
N LYS A 297 10.39 22.66 8.64
CA LYS A 297 10.70 21.45 7.89
C LYS A 297 9.98 21.48 6.54
N GLU A 298 10.75 21.33 5.48
CA GLU A 298 10.25 21.25 4.11
C GLU A 298 10.69 19.94 3.45
N LEU A 299 9.82 19.40 2.62
CA LEU A 299 10.11 18.22 1.82
C LEU A 299 11.06 18.62 0.68
N ASN A 300 12.36 18.51 0.92
CA ASN A 300 13.40 18.82 -0.06
C ASN A 300 13.84 17.55 -0.81
N LEU A 301 12.98 17.06 -1.69
CA LEU A 301 13.22 15.89 -2.51
C LEU A 301 13.29 16.26 -4.01
N ARG A 302 14.11 15.52 -4.76
CA ARG A 302 14.17 15.67 -6.22
C ARG A 302 12.79 15.45 -6.83
N ARG A 303 12.47 16.30 -7.81
CA ARG A 303 11.23 16.24 -8.59
C ARG A 303 11.52 15.71 -9.99
N PRO A 304 10.57 14.96 -10.58
CA PRO A 304 10.72 14.52 -11.95
C PRO A 304 10.77 15.73 -12.91
N SER A 305 11.50 15.58 -14.01
CA SER A 305 11.61 16.64 -15.02
C SER A 305 10.25 16.95 -15.65
N LYS A 306 10.10 18.15 -16.18
CA LYS A 306 8.87 18.54 -16.93
C LYS A 306 8.60 17.56 -18.07
N LYS A 307 9.64 17.05 -18.76
CA LYS A 307 9.54 16.04 -19.81
C LYS A 307 8.95 14.72 -19.29
N THR A 308 9.44 14.23 -18.16
CA THR A 308 8.93 13.01 -17.48
C THR A 308 7.48 13.17 -17.07
N ILE A 309 7.12 14.31 -16.47
CA ILE A 309 5.74 14.62 -16.07
C ILE A 309 4.81 14.62 -17.28
N LYS A 310 5.21 15.28 -18.37
CA LYS A 310 4.43 15.33 -19.61
C LYS A 310 4.23 13.93 -20.20
N LYS A 311 5.31 13.13 -20.29
CA LYS A 311 5.23 11.73 -20.76
C LYS A 311 4.23 10.91 -19.95
N SER A 312 4.29 11.00 -18.61
CA SER A 312 3.36 10.28 -17.72
C SER A 312 1.91 10.76 -17.88
N GLN A 313 1.69 12.06 -18.07
CA GLN A 313 0.36 12.62 -18.36
C GLN A 313 -0.20 12.11 -19.68
N ASP A 314 0.63 12.04 -20.72
CA ASP A 314 0.24 11.55 -22.02
C ASP A 314 -0.10 10.05 -21.98
N MET A 315 0.72 9.24 -21.30
CA MET A 315 0.43 7.80 -21.08
C MET A 315 -0.91 7.58 -20.37
N ILE A 316 -1.20 8.33 -19.29
CA ILE A 316 -2.47 8.21 -18.58
C ILE A 316 -3.64 8.69 -19.45
N ARG A 317 -3.44 9.74 -20.26
CA ARG A 317 -4.45 10.22 -21.18
C ARG A 317 -4.80 9.14 -22.22
N GLU A 318 -3.79 8.51 -22.80
CA GLU A 318 -3.99 7.41 -23.76
C GLU A 318 -4.66 6.18 -23.10
N ALA A 319 -4.19 5.76 -21.92
CA ALA A 319 -4.82 4.67 -21.19
C ALA A 319 -6.31 4.95 -20.88
N ARG A 320 -6.65 6.20 -20.52
CA ARG A 320 -8.05 6.60 -20.28
C ARG A 320 -8.88 6.58 -21.56
N LYS A 321 -8.31 6.95 -22.71
CA LYS A 321 -9.01 6.83 -24.01
C LYS A 321 -9.34 5.38 -24.30
N VAL A 322 -8.37 4.46 -24.12
CA VAL A 322 -8.59 3.03 -24.35
C VAL A 322 -9.68 2.49 -23.41
N ILE A 323 -9.66 2.86 -22.11
CA ILE A 323 -10.68 2.45 -21.15
C ILE A 323 -12.06 3.02 -21.53
N ASN A 324 -12.14 4.26 -21.99
CA ASN A 324 -13.41 4.86 -22.41
C ASN A 324 -13.92 4.23 -23.70
N LEU A 325 -13.05 3.98 -24.70
CA LEU A 325 -13.42 3.26 -25.91
C LEU A 325 -13.92 1.84 -25.58
N SER A 326 -13.26 1.13 -24.66
CA SER A 326 -13.73 -0.19 -24.23
C SER A 326 -15.06 -0.15 -23.45
N LYS A 327 -15.42 0.97 -22.82
CA LYS A 327 -16.74 1.18 -22.21
C LYS A 327 -17.79 1.50 -23.26
N ASP A 328 -17.47 2.36 -24.21
CA ASP A 328 -18.37 2.69 -25.31
C ASP A 328 -18.65 1.47 -26.22
N ASP A 329 -17.66 0.57 -26.41
CA ASP A 329 -17.82 -0.70 -27.10
C ASP A 329 -18.62 -1.72 -26.24
N LYS A 330 -18.48 -1.71 -24.92
CA LYS A 330 -19.30 -2.54 -24.02
C LYS A 330 -20.76 -2.09 -24.01
N ASP A 331 -21.02 -0.79 -23.95
CA ASP A 331 -22.39 -0.28 -24.07
C ASP A 331 -23.04 -0.61 -25.42
N LYS A 332 -22.22 -0.89 -26.47
CA LYS A 332 -22.69 -1.36 -27.78
C LYS A 332 -22.75 -2.87 -27.90
N SER A 333 -21.95 -3.62 -27.14
CA SER A 333 -21.86 -5.09 -27.18
C SER A 333 -22.70 -5.80 -26.11
N GLU A 334 -23.36 -5.09 -25.20
CA GLU A 334 -24.28 -5.68 -24.22
C GLU A 334 -25.52 -6.36 -24.83
N PHE A 335 -25.63 -6.36 -26.17
CA PHE A 335 -26.64 -7.15 -26.90
C PHE A 335 -26.14 -8.44 -27.51
N GLU A 336 -24.83 -8.76 -27.46
CA GLU A 336 -24.27 -10.03 -27.99
C GLU A 336 -23.18 -10.60 -27.04
N GLY A 337 -23.59 -11.52 -26.21
CA GLY A 337 -22.95 -12.72 -25.63
C GLY A 337 -21.50 -12.72 -25.15
N ASN A 338 -21.33 -12.96 -23.84
CA ASN A 338 -20.32 -13.82 -23.19
C ASN A 338 -18.82 -13.45 -23.24
N ASP A 339 -18.36 -12.65 -22.23
CA ASP A 339 -17.07 -12.95 -21.55
C ASP A 339 -16.83 -12.12 -20.24
N GLU A 340 -17.81 -12.05 -19.37
CA GLU A 340 -17.76 -11.22 -18.16
C GLU A 340 -17.29 -11.92 -16.87
N THR A 341 -16.82 -13.16 -16.91
CA THR A 341 -16.73 -14.00 -15.71
C THR A 341 -15.58 -13.63 -14.75
N SER A 342 -14.47 -13.09 -15.23
CA SER A 342 -13.28 -12.90 -14.36
C SER A 342 -13.22 -11.57 -13.61
N MET A 343 -13.68 -10.49 -14.23
CA MET A 343 -13.67 -9.16 -13.59
C MET A 343 -14.82 -9.00 -12.56
N TYR A 344 -15.91 -9.73 -12.77
CA TYR A 344 -17.08 -9.78 -11.87
C TYR A 344 -16.81 -10.53 -10.56
N ILE A 345 -15.98 -11.58 -10.57
CA ILE A 345 -15.66 -12.37 -9.38
C ILE A 345 -14.93 -11.53 -8.32
N PHE A 346 -14.03 -10.64 -8.72
CA PHE A 346 -13.31 -9.76 -7.79
C PHE A 346 -14.27 -8.73 -7.13
N ASN A 347 -15.26 -8.25 -7.86
CA ASN A 347 -16.24 -7.28 -7.38
C ASN A 347 -17.27 -7.88 -6.40
N LYS A 348 -17.68 -9.15 -6.55
CA LYS A 348 -18.65 -9.83 -5.66
C LYS A 348 -18.15 -9.85 -4.21
N TYR A 349 -16.95 -10.39 -3.99
CA TYR A 349 -16.38 -10.50 -2.64
C TYR A 349 -16.17 -9.14 -2.00
N HIS A 350 -15.71 -8.17 -2.77
CA HIS A 350 -15.50 -6.81 -2.28
C HIS A 350 -16.82 -6.16 -1.89
N PHE A 351 -17.85 -6.30 -2.70
CA PHE A 351 -19.18 -5.76 -2.42
C PHE A 351 -19.73 -6.29 -1.10
N PHE A 352 -19.81 -7.61 -0.92
CA PHE A 352 -20.35 -8.21 0.29
C PHE A 352 -19.45 -8.00 1.52
N ASN A 353 -18.15 -7.89 1.34
CA ASN A 353 -17.24 -7.53 2.44
C ASN A 353 -17.47 -6.11 2.96
N ASN A 354 -18.03 -5.21 2.17
CA ASN A 354 -18.36 -3.85 2.62
C ASN A 354 -19.73 -3.76 3.31
N LEU A 355 -20.57 -4.77 3.20
CA LEU A 355 -21.84 -4.81 3.93
C LEU A 355 -21.64 -4.99 5.43
N GLY A 356 -22.51 -4.35 6.22
CA GLY A 356 -22.56 -4.53 7.66
C GLY A 356 -22.95 -5.97 8.07
N ALA A 357 -22.48 -6.43 9.23
CA ALA A 357 -22.73 -7.79 9.73
C ALA A 357 -24.24 -8.11 9.85
N LYS A 358 -25.08 -7.11 10.21
CA LYS A 358 -26.52 -7.24 10.28
C LYS A 358 -27.10 -7.58 8.91
N ARG A 359 -26.75 -6.81 7.86
CA ARG A 359 -27.28 -7.03 6.51
C ARG A 359 -26.84 -8.36 5.92
N LEU A 360 -25.58 -8.78 6.16
CA LEU A 360 -25.12 -10.11 5.75
C LEU A 360 -25.91 -11.25 6.40
N ASN A 361 -26.29 -11.11 7.67
CA ASN A 361 -27.12 -12.11 8.35
C ASN A 361 -28.55 -12.16 7.78
N GLU A 362 -29.13 -11.01 7.44
CA GLU A 362 -30.41 -10.93 6.76
C GLU A 362 -30.38 -11.62 5.39
N LEU A 363 -29.36 -11.34 4.56
CA LEU A 363 -29.19 -11.97 3.25
C LEU A 363 -29.02 -13.50 3.36
N ILE A 364 -28.30 -13.99 4.36
CA ILE A 364 -28.14 -15.42 4.62
C ILE A 364 -29.52 -16.04 4.94
N LYS A 365 -30.29 -15.40 5.80
CA LYS A 365 -31.63 -15.85 6.17
C LYS A 365 -32.63 -15.79 5.00
N GLU A 366 -32.62 -14.67 4.25
CA GLU A 366 -33.47 -14.45 3.08
C GLU A 366 -33.24 -15.50 1.98
N ASN A 367 -32.02 -16.00 1.84
CA ASN A 367 -31.65 -16.99 0.83
C ASN A 367 -31.55 -18.42 1.38
N GLY A 368 -32.02 -18.68 2.60
CA GLY A 368 -32.07 -20.02 3.19
C GLY A 368 -30.69 -20.67 3.39
N LEU A 369 -29.63 -19.86 3.49
CA LEU A 369 -28.27 -20.39 3.61
C LEU A 369 -27.96 -20.79 5.05
N TYR A 370 -27.39 -21.98 5.21
CA TYR A 370 -26.81 -22.40 6.48
C TYR A 370 -25.29 -22.16 6.48
N VAL A 371 -24.80 -21.29 7.34
CA VAL A 371 -23.37 -21.00 7.48
C VAL A 371 -22.92 -21.40 8.88
N LYS A 372 -22.16 -22.50 8.95
CA LYS A 372 -21.53 -22.95 10.20
C LYS A 372 -20.41 -21.99 10.58
N GLY A 373 -20.66 -21.13 11.60
CA GLY A 373 -19.65 -20.21 12.15
C GLY A 373 -20.02 -18.73 12.03
N ALA A 374 -19.45 -17.93 12.95
CA ALA A 374 -19.78 -16.49 13.07
C ALA A 374 -18.96 -15.57 12.16
N HIS A 375 -17.92 -16.10 11.48
CA HIS A 375 -16.97 -15.27 10.76
C HIS A 375 -17.55 -14.65 9.47
N LYS A 376 -17.39 -13.33 9.34
CA LYS A 376 -17.85 -12.53 8.19
C LYS A 376 -17.42 -13.14 6.84
N ARG A 377 -16.18 -13.63 6.74
CA ARG A 377 -15.62 -14.23 5.52
C ARG A 377 -16.40 -15.47 5.04
N GLN A 378 -16.85 -16.32 5.96
CA GLN A 378 -17.64 -17.52 5.61
C GLN A 378 -19.03 -17.14 5.09
N LYS A 379 -19.68 -16.14 5.68
CA LYS A 379 -20.97 -15.59 5.25
C LYS A 379 -20.89 -15.00 3.85
N VAL A 380 -19.86 -14.19 3.60
CA VAL A 380 -19.61 -13.62 2.27
C VAL A 380 -19.37 -14.71 1.23
N LYS A 381 -18.57 -15.74 1.55
CA LYS A 381 -18.32 -16.86 0.63
C LYS A 381 -19.60 -17.61 0.29
N ALA A 382 -20.46 -17.88 1.26
CA ALA A 382 -21.73 -18.58 1.05
C ALA A 382 -22.68 -17.77 0.14
N ILE A 383 -22.79 -16.46 0.35
CA ILE A 383 -23.61 -15.59 -0.52
C ILE A 383 -23.03 -15.53 -1.94
N CYS A 384 -21.71 -15.41 -2.09
CA CYS A 384 -21.05 -15.36 -3.40
C CYS A 384 -21.16 -16.65 -4.21
N SER A 385 -21.49 -17.78 -3.55
CA SER A 385 -21.68 -19.09 -4.22
C SER A 385 -23.11 -19.29 -4.74
N LEU A 386 -24.02 -18.36 -4.48
CA LEU A 386 -25.39 -18.47 -4.97
C LEU A 386 -25.47 -18.23 -6.49
N PRO A 387 -26.27 -19.02 -7.24
CA PRO A 387 -26.45 -18.85 -8.68
C PRO A 387 -27.06 -17.47 -9.03
N ASN A 388 -27.89 -16.91 -8.17
CA ASN A 388 -28.55 -15.61 -8.33
C ASN A 388 -27.82 -14.47 -7.61
N VAL A 389 -26.53 -14.61 -7.36
CA VAL A 389 -25.75 -13.60 -6.60
C VAL A 389 -25.72 -12.23 -7.28
N GLN A 390 -25.85 -12.18 -8.59
CA GLN A 390 -25.90 -10.92 -9.35
C GLN A 390 -27.19 -10.15 -9.04
N ASP A 391 -28.32 -10.82 -9.00
CA ASP A 391 -29.61 -10.22 -8.67
C ASP A 391 -29.62 -9.70 -7.23
N ILE A 392 -28.94 -10.43 -6.33
CA ILE A 392 -28.76 -9.97 -4.95
C ILE A 392 -27.91 -8.70 -4.90
N ILE A 393 -26.80 -8.63 -5.63
CA ILE A 393 -25.96 -7.42 -5.71
C ILE A 393 -26.76 -6.27 -6.29
N PHE A 394 -27.46 -6.50 -7.39
CA PHE A 394 -28.28 -5.48 -8.04
C PHE A 394 -29.36 -4.92 -7.11
N ARG A 395 -30.06 -5.81 -6.40
CA ARG A 395 -31.06 -5.43 -5.40
C ARG A 395 -30.45 -4.64 -4.23
N GLU A 396 -29.30 -5.05 -3.70
CA GLU A 396 -28.62 -4.36 -2.60
C GLU A 396 -28.10 -2.97 -2.99
N VAL A 397 -27.49 -2.84 -4.16
CA VAL A 397 -27.05 -1.54 -4.69
C VAL A 397 -28.25 -0.61 -4.85
N TYR A 398 -29.37 -1.14 -5.29
CA TYR A 398 -30.59 -0.35 -5.48
C TYR A 398 -31.22 0.09 -4.14
N ILE A 399 -31.23 -0.79 -3.14
CA ILE A 399 -31.68 -0.47 -1.79
C ILE A 399 -30.80 0.61 -1.16
N GLN A 400 -29.48 0.54 -1.32
CA GLN A 400 -28.55 1.55 -0.82
C GLN A 400 -28.76 2.93 -1.46
N ASN A 401 -29.12 2.96 -2.75
CA ASN A 401 -29.32 4.20 -3.49
C ASN A 401 -30.73 4.79 -3.37
N TYR A 402 -31.76 3.96 -3.17
CA TYR A 402 -33.18 4.35 -3.24
C TYR A 402 -34.00 4.06 -1.97
N GLY A 403 -33.40 3.41 -0.99
CA GLY A 403 -33.96 3.30 0.37
C GLY A 403 -35.00 2.19 0.62
N SER A 404 -35.62 1.59 -0.41
CA SER A 404 -36.57 0.49 -0.19
C SER A 404 -36.79 -0.43 -1.40
N ILE A 405 -37.20 -1.69 -1.15
CA ILE A 405 -37.60 -2.66 -2.18
C ILE A 405 -38.81 -2.18 -2.99
N VAL A 406 -39.68 -1.42 -2.39
CA VAL A 406 -40.89 -0.88 -3.05
C VAL A 406 -40.49 0.14 -4.12
N GLU A 407 -39.55 1.01 -3.83
CA GLU A 407 -39.01 1.99 -4.80
C GLU A 407 -38.24 1.29 -5.95
N PHE A 408 -37.55 0.21 -5.66
CA PHE A 408 -36.93 -0.64 -6.66
C PHE A 408 -37.95 -1.29 -7.60
N THR A 409 -39.00 -1.88 -7.04
CA THR A 409 -40.05 -2.54 -7.82
C THR A 409 -40.81 -1.53 -8.70
N ASN A 410 -41.02 -0.32 -8.19
CA ASN A 410 -41.66 0.77 -8.93
C ASN A 410 -40.79 1.29 -10.07
N ALA A 411 -39.49 1.38 -9.86
CA ALA A 411 -38.53 1.79 -10.91
C ALA A 411 -38.44 0.77 -12.05
N ILE A 412 -38.42 -0.53 -11.76
CA ILE A 412 -38.44 -1.60 -12.78
C ILE A 412 -39.75 -1.56 -13.58
N LYS A 413 -40.88 -1.21 -12.93
CA LYS A 413 -42.18 -1.07 -13.58
C LYS A 413 -42.38 0.28 -14.31
N GLY A 414 -41.35 1.12 -14.40
CA GLY A 414 -41.40 2.43 -15.05
C GLY A 414 -42.24 3.48 -14.29
N ILE A 415 -42.54 3.23 -13.02
CA ILE A 415 -43.29 4.16 -12.16
C ILE A 415 -42.29 5.15 -11.57
N THR A 416 -42.29 6.39 -12.09
CA THR A 416 -41.41 7.47 -11.61
C THR A 416 -41.80 7.84 -10.18
N THR A 417 -40.96 7.46 -9.22
CA THR A 417 -41.03 7.99 -7.86
C THR A 417 -40.22 9.29 -7.80
N THR A 418 -40.87 10.38 -7.46
CA THR A 418 -40.23 11.68 -7.23
C THR A 418 -39.14 11.55 -6.17
N LYS A 419 -37.90 11.91 -6.52
CA LYS A 419 -36.77 11.96 -5.59
C LYS A 419 -37.15 12.77 -4.36
N ARG A 420 -37.31 12.14 -3.21
CA ARG A 420 -37.33 12.85 -1.93
C ARG A 420 -35.95 13.44 -1.71
N LYS A 421 -35.84 14.80 -1.78
CA LYS A 421 -34.68 15.51 -1.24
C LYS A 421 -34.50 15.04 0.21
N GLN A 422 -33.33 14.50 0.53
CA GLN A 422 -32.95 14.24 1.92
C GLN A 422 -32.95 15.58 2.66
N GLY A 423 -34.05 15.88 3.31
CA GLY A 423 -34.19 16.99 4.22
C GLY A 423 -33.36 16.69 5.47
N ARG A 424 -32.60 17.68 5.91
CA ARG A 424 -31.91 17.71 7.21
C ARG A 424 -32.90 17.26 8.30
N PRO A 425 -32.52 16.37 9.26
CA PRO A 425 -33.43 15.92 10.29
C PRO A 425 -34.06 17.11 11.04
N LYS A 426 -35.37 17.17 11.09
CA LYS A 426 -36.09 18.14 11.93
C LYS A 426 -35.73 17.85 13.38
N GLY A 427 -34.95 18.72 14.04
CA GLY A 427 -34.68 18.57 15.47
C GLY A 427 -33.53 19.39 16.07
N SER A 428 -32.73 20.12 15.32
CA SER A 428 -31.73 21.02 15.93
C SER A 428 -32.27 22.46 15.95
N LYS A 429 -33.03 22.80 16.96
CA LYS A 429 -33.30 24.20 17.31
C LYS A 429 -32.01 24.80 17.91
N ASN A 430 -31.40 25.76 17.24
CA ASN A 430 -30.43 26.63 17.86
C ASN A 430 -31.09 27.39 19.03
N LYS A 431 -30.65 27.13 20.25
CA LYS A 431 -30.92 28.03 21.36
C LYS A 431 -30.22 29.37 21.05
N LYS A 432 -31.01 30.39 20.77
CA LYS A 432 -30.56 31.77 20.81
C LYS A 432 -30.08 32.05 22.25
N LYS A 433 -28.82 32.49 22.41
CA LYS A 433 -28.40 33.17 23.62
C LYS A 433 -29.23 34.46 23.72
N GLN A 434 -30.01 34.61 24.77
CA GLN A 434 -30.48 35.89 25.23
C GLN A 434 -29.38 36.48 26.09
N ASP A 435 -28.90 37.64 25.68
CA ASP A 435 -28.08 38.50 26.50
C ASP A 435 -28.96 39.11 27.59
N GLY A 436 -28.51 39.01 28.81
CA GLY A 436 -28.97 39.70 29.97
C GLY A 436 -27.83 39.84 30.95
#